data_cc93106abd9ea8a733072930cdc8ea42
#
_entry.id   cc93106abd9ea8a733072930cdc8ea42
#
_cell.length_a   1.000
_cell.length_b   1.000
_cell.length_c   1.000
_cell.angle_alpha   90.00
_cell.angle_beta   90.00
_cell.angle_gamma   90.00
#
_symmetry.space_group_name_H-M   'P 1'
#
loop_
_entity.id
_entity.type
_entity.pdbx_description
1 polymer ?
#
loop_
_entity_poly.entity_id
_entity_poly.type
_entity_poly.pdbx_seq_one_letter_code
_entity_poly.pdbx_strand_id
1 'polypeptide(L)'
;MTARLREIPYNYTSFSDREIIIRLLGAEMWEVVNSLRAERRTGRSARMLFEVLGDIWVVTRNPYLQDDLLANGKRREALIEALRHRLRAVEARRQDNPSVKQLLDASHRAINEFAAEFEHTAELRRDVLKKLLPYTRRDNIQFDGLARVAHVTDATDWRVEYPFVVLNPDSEAEIAVLVKTCIELGLTLIPRGGGTGYTGGAVPLTKLSAVINTEKLDRHNGIDLSILPGVAEPVPTIHCGAGVVTRRVMEAAEAGGYVFAVDPTSADASCIGGNVAMNAGGKKAVLWGT
;
A
#
# COMPACT_ATOMS: atom_id res chain seq x y z
N MET A 1 7.38 -29.70 9.85
CA MET A 1 6.46 -28.80 9.12
C MET A 1 6.95 -27.38 9.32
N THR A 2 7.43 -26.72 8.26
CA THR A 2 7.71 -25.30 8.29
C THR A 2 6.38 -24.57 8.51
N ALA A 3 6.21 -23.95 9.68
CA ALA A 3 5.02 -23.16 9.94
C ALA A 3 4.97 -22.00 8.95
N ARG A 4 3.89 -21.93 8.17
CA ARG A 4 3.67 -20.88 7.19
C ARG A 4 3.62 -19.51 7.89
N LEU A 5 4.34 -18.54 7.36
CA LEU A 5 4.20 -17.16 7.80
C LEU A 5 2.83 -16.64 7.34
N ARG A 6 2.27 -15.73 8.11
CA ARG A 6 1.08 -15.01 7.70
C ARG A 6 1.43 -14.07 6.54
N GLU A 7 0.92 -14.35 5.37
CA GLU A 7 1.16 -13.53 4.17
C GLU A 7 0.36 -12.23 4.22
N ILE A 8 -0.86 -12.31 4.74
CA ILE A 8 -1.78 -11.18 4.89
C ILE A 8 -2.04 -11.00 6.38
N PRO A 9 -1.51 -9.96 7.01
CA PRO A 9 -1.72 -9.74 8.44
C PRO A 9 -3.15 -9.31 8.71
N TYR A 10 -3.77 -9.97 9.68
CA TYR A 10 -5.09 -9.58 10.17
C TYR A 10 -5.05 -8.20 10.85
N ASN A 11 -4.00 -7.95 11.64
CA ASN A 11 -3.70 -6.64 12.19
C ASN A 11 -2.35 -6.19 11.63
N TYR A 12 -2.33 -5.01 11.01
CA TYR A 12 -1.21 -4.49 10.24
C TYR A 12 0.09 -4.33 11.04
N THR A 13 -0.01 -4.01 12.32
CA THR A 13 1.15 -3.82 13.22
C THR A 13 1.43 -5.02 14.12
N SER A 14 0.48 -5.95 14.24
CA SER A 14 0.55 -7.05 15.19
C SER A 14 1.06 -8.33 14.52
N PHE A 15 2.34 -8.59 14.70
CA PHE A 15 2.99 -9.85 14.32
C PHE A 15 3.56 -10.53 15.56
N SER A 16 3.67 -11.85 15.50
CA SER A 16 4.38 -12.60 16.53
C SER A 16 5.88 -12.32 16.47
N ASP A 17 6.58 -12.48 17.60
CA ASP A 17 8.05 -12.40 17.66
C ASP A 17 8.72 -13.26 16.57
N ARG A 18 8.15 -14.45 16.33
CA ARG A 18 8.62 -15.36 15.28
C ARG A 18 8.57 -14.72 13.90
N GLU A 19 7.44 -14.12 13.55
CA GLU A 19 7.28 -13.48 12.23
C GLU A 19 8.19 -12.27 12.08
N ILE A 20 8.36 -11.48 13.13
CA ILE A 20 9.28 -10.33 13.15
C ILE A 20 10.72 -10.79 12.92
N ILE A 21 11.18 -11.81 13.67
CA ILE A 21 12.54 -12.34 13.52
C ILE A 21 12.76 -12.88 12.11
N ILE A 22 11.84 -13.70 11.60
CA ILE A 22 11.99 -14.31 10.27
C ILE A 22 12.02 -13.24 9.18
N ARG A 23 11.21 -12.20 9.30
CA ARG A 23 11.16 -11.13 8.30
C ARG A 23 12.35 -10.19 8.33
N LEU A 24 12.90 -9.91 9.51
CA LEU A 24 14.02 -8.99 9.67
C LEU A 24 15.39 -9.69 9.63
N LEU A 25 15.49 -10.91 10.12
CA LEU A 25 16.76 -11.59 10.29
C LEU A 25 16.91 -12.88 9.47
N GLY A 26 15.82 -13.45 8.95
CA GLY A 26 15.80 -14.73 8.26
C GLY A 26 15.31 -15.90 9.11
N ALA A 27 14.88 -16.98 8.44
CA ALA A 27 14.30 -18.15 9.11
C ALA A 27 15.32 -18.90 10.00
N GLU A 28 16.58 -18.93 9.59
CA GLU A 28 17.67 -19.54 10.35
C GLU A 28 17.88 -18.87 11.72
N MET A 29 17.64 -17.57 11.81
CA MET A 29 17.77 -16.84 13.07
C MET A 29 16.65 -17.19 14.05
N TRP A 30 15.47 -17.58 13.57
CA TRP A 30 14.42 -18.11 14.43
C TRP A 30 14.82 -19.44 15.08
N GLU A 31 15.49 -20.33 14.34
CA GLU A 31 15.97 -21.60 14.88
C GLU A 31 17.08 -21.37 15.94
N VAL A 32 17.95 -20.39 15.73
CA VAL A 32 18.95 -19.96 16.74
C VAL A 32 18.25 -19.47 18.01
N VAL A 33 17.20 -18.67 17.90
CA VAL A 33 16.41 -18.21 19.05
C VAL A 33 15.75 -19.36 19.77
N ASN A 34 15.16 -20.33 19.05
CA ASN A 34 14.54 -21.51 19.66
C ASN A 34 15.55 -22.38 20.43
N SER A 35 16.75 -22.57 19.89
CA SER A 35 17.83 -23.27 20.56
C SER A 35 18.21 -22.60 21.88
N LEU A 36 18.40 -21.28 21.88
CA LEU A 36 18.71 -20.50 23.08
C LEU A 36 17.57 -20.54 24.11
N ARG A 37 16.31 -20.57 23.67
CA ARG A 37 15.13 -20.75 24.55
C ARG A 37 15.14 -22.14 25.20
N ALA A 38 15.43 -23.20 24.44
CA ALA A 38 15.50 -24.56 24.95
C ALA A 38 16.59 -24.72 26.03
N GLU A 39 17.71 -24.02 25.87
CA GLU A 39 18.81 -23.98 26.85
C GLU A 39 18.49 -23.10 28.08
N ARG A 40 17.28 -22.51 28.16
CA ARG A 40 16.89 -21.52 29.18
C ARG A 40 17.83 -20.31 29.29
N ARG A 41 18.52 -19.99 28.22
CA ARG A 41 19.43 -18.84 28.11
C ARG A 41 18.69 -17.57 27.64
N THR A 42 17.51 -17.37 28.19
CA THR A 42 16.69 -16.19 27.89
C THR A 42 16.63 -15.30 29.14
N GLY A 43 16.69 -14.01 28.91
CA GLY A 43 16.67 -13.05 30.00
C GLY A 43 16.66 -11.62 29.47
N ARG A 44 17.28 -10.71 30.23
CA ARG A 44 17.31 -9.27 29.88
C ARG A 44 17.88 -9.00 28.49
N SER A 45 18.91 -9.71 28.07
CA SER A 45 19.52 -9.56 26.73
C SER A 45 18.57 -9.96 25.61
N ALA A 46 17.83 -11.08 25.76
CA ALA A 46 16.84 -11.48 24.79
C ALA A 46 15.70 -10.44 24.70
N ARG A 47 15.21 -9.94 25.83
CA ARG A 47 14.21 -8.88 25.85
C ARG A 47 14.66 -7.62 25.11
N MET A 48 15.90 -7.16 25.36
CA MET A 48 16.45 -6.00 24.66
C MET A 48 16.55 -6.22 23.14
N LEU A 49 16.92 -7.43 22.70
CA LEU A 49 16.95 -7.76 21.27
C LEU A 49 15.54 -7.70 20.65
N PHE A 50 14.55 -8.28 21.30
CA PHE A 50 13.16 -8.20 20.83
C PHE A 50 12.63 -6.77 20.81
N GLU A 51 13.00 -5.93 21.77
CA GLU A 51 12.65 -4.51 21.78
C GLU A 51 13.26 -3.77 20.58
N VAL A 52 14.53 -4.06 20.22
CA VAL A 52 15.17 -3.48 19.03
C VAL A 52 14.45 -3.89 17.74
N LEU A 53 14.18 -5.17 17.57
CA LEU A 53 13.48 -5.67 16.38
C LEU A 53 12.02 -5.19 16.32
N GLY A 54 11.36 -5.10 17.47
CA GLY A 54 10.01 -4.56 17.60
C GLY A 54 9.93 -3.08 17.21
N ASP A 55 10.89 -2.26 17.64
CA ASP A 55 10.95 -0.83 17.28
C ASP A 55 11.15 -0.65 15.76
N ILE A 56 12.07 -1.41 15.14
CA ILE A 56 12.24 -1.43 13.69
C ILE A 56 10.93 -1.82 13.01
N TRP A 57 10.28 -2.88 13.49
CA TRP A 57 9.04 -3.38 12.93
C TRP A 57 7.92 -2.33 13.00
N VAL A 58 7.72 -1.71 14.16
CA VAL A 58 6.68 -0.69 14.37
C VAL A 58 6.88 0.49 13.42
N VAL A 59 8.10 1.00 13.29
CA VAL A 59 8.39 2.12 12.37
C VAL A 59 8.17 1.70 10.91
N THR A 60 8.66 0.52 10.52
CA THR A 60 8.51 0.00 9.15
C THR A 60 7.04 -0.18 8.77
N ARG A 61 6.15 -0.44 9.74
CA ARG A 61 4.72 -0.65 9.53
C ARG A 61 3.84 0.55 9.91
N ASN A 62 4.43 1.71 10.14
CA ASN A 62 3.70 2.93 10.49
C ASN A 62 4.12 4.10 9.60
N PRO A 63 3.30 4.44 8.56
CA PRO A 63 3.64 5.51 7.62
C PRO A 63 3.79 6.88 8.27
N TYR A 64 3.07 7.17 9.35
CA TYR A 64 3.21 8.44 10.07
C TYR A 64 4.56 8.57 10.77
N LEU A 65 5.06 7.48 11.40
CA LEU A 65 6.39 7.46 11.99
C LEU A 65 7.49 7.55 10.93
N GLN A 66 7.29 6.88 9.78
CA GLN A 66 8.22 6.98 8.65
C GLN A 66 8.34 8.43 8.16
N ASP A 67 7.22 9.11 7.97
CA ASP A 67 7.20 10.50 7.49
C ASP A 67 7.84 11.46 8.49
N ASP A 68 7.55 11.30 9.80
CA ASP A 68 8.18 12.09 10.85
C ASP A 68 9.71 11.90 10.86
N LEU A 69 10.19 10.67 10.76
CA LEU A 69 11.62 10.36 10.74
C LEU A 69 12.30 10.76 9.42
N LEU A 70 11.60 10.77 8.30
CA LEU A 70 12.11 11.34 7.05
C LEU A 70 12.25 12.86 7.13
N ALA A 71 11.29 13.54 7.74
CA ALA A 71 11.31 14.99 7.90
C ALA A 71 12.31 15.47 8.98
N ASN A 72 12.57 14.64 9.99
CA ASN A 72 13.37 15.01 11.15
C ASN A 72 14.63 14.13 11.31
N GLY A 73 15.73 14.53 10.64
CA GLY A 73 16.99 13.79 10.67
C GLY A 73 17.55 13.58 12.08
N LYS A 74 17.43 14.58 12.98
CA LYS A 74 17.93 14.45 14.36
C LYS A 74 17.18 13.35 15.13
N ARG A 75 15.85 13.26 14.97
CA ARG A 75 15.06 12.20 15.61
C ARG A 75 15.40 10.84 15.03
N ARG A 76 15.59 10.76 13.72
CA ARG A 76 16.03 9.53 13.04
C ARG A 76 17.38 9.05 13.54
N GLU A 77 18.38 9.92 13.59
CA GLU A 77 19.71 9.60 14.12
C GLU A 77 19.66 9.15 15.58
N ALA A 78 18.87 9.84 16.42
CA ALA A 78 18.69 9.47 17.81
C ALA A 78 18.05 8.08 17.97
N LEU A 79 17.06 7.74 17.15
CA LEU A 79 16.46 6.41 17.13
C LEU A 79 17.49 5.33 16.74
N ILE A 80 18.20 5.54 15.62
CA ILE A 80 19.20 4.57 15.14
C ILE A 80 20.31 4.37 16.19
N GLU A 81 20.78 5.44 16.81
CA GLU A 81 21.79 5.35 17.87
C GLU A 81 21.26 4.62 19.12
N ALA A 82 20.00 4.84 19.51
CA ALA A 82 19.36 4.10 20.60
C ALA A 82 19.26 2.59 20.32
N LEU A 83 18.93 2.21 19.08
CA LEU A 83 18.92 0.80 18.66
C LEU A 83 20.33 0.19 18.74
N ARG A 84 21.32 0.87 18.21
CA ARG A 84 22.74 0.44 18.28
C ARG A 84 23.25 0.34 19.72
N HIS A 85 22.88 1.30 20.57
CA HIS A 85 23.26 1.29 21.99
C HIS A 85 22.71 0.04 22.71
N ARG A 86 21.45 -0.34 22.45
CA ARG A 86 20.86 -1.57 23.03
C ARG A 86 21.61 -2.82 22.56
N LEU A 87 21.99 -2.92 21.27
CA LEU A 87 22.78 -4.07 20.80
C LEU A 87 24.19 -4.12 21.45
N ARG A 88 24.87 -2.98 21.61
CA ARG A 88 26.14 -2.95 22.37
C ARG A 88 25.98 -3.45 23.80
N ALA A 89 24.86 -3.13 24.46
CA ALA A 89 24.57 -3.65 25.81
C ALA A 89 24.31 -5.15 25.84
N VAL A 90 23.78 -5.75 24.78
CA VAL A 90 23.66 -7.22 24.62
C VAL A 90 25.04 -7.82 24.35
N GLU A 91 25.84 -7.21 23.46
CA GLU A 91 27.20 -7.65 23.13
C GLU A 91 28.08 -7.74 24.37
N ALA A 92 28.06 -6.73 25.25
CA ALA A 92 28.83 -6.72 26.49
C ALA A 92 28.49 -7.87 27.46
N ARG A 93 27.35 -8.57 27.25
CA ARG A 93 26.87 -9.65 28.13
C ARG A 93 26.91 -11.04 27.50
N ARG A 94 27.31 -11.17 26.25
CA ARG A 94 27.17 -12.43 25.48
C ARG A 94 28.08 -13.57 25.91
N GLN A 95 29.18 -13.33 26.64
CA GLN A 95 30.09 -14.37 27.15
C GLN A 95 30.58 -15.36 26.08
N ASP A 96 31.12 -14.94 24.98
CA ASP A 96 31.61 -15.78 23.89
C ASP A 96 30.61 -16.81 23.31
N ASN A 97 29.30 -16.61 23.53
CA ASN A 97 28.28 -17.48 22.96
C ASN A 97 28.16 -17.22 21.43
N PRO A 98 28.47 -18.22 20.58
CA PRO A 98 28.47 -18.04 19.14
C PRO A 98 27.07 -17.81 18.54
N SER A 99 26.03 -18.42 19.13
CA SER A 99 24.64 -18.23 18.69
C SER A 99 24.15 -16.81 18.97
N VAL A 100 24.53 -16.22 20.13
CA VAL A 100 24.23 -14.81 20.43
C VAL A 100 24.97 -13.89 19.51
N LYS A 101 26.24 -14.20 19.17
CA LYS A 101 27.01 -13.42 18.18
C LYS A 101 26.32 -13.40 16.83
N GLN A 102 25.88 -14.56 16.32
CA GLN A 102 25.17 -14.69 15.06
C GLN A 102 23.91 -13.83 15.01
N LEU A 103 23.10 -13.83 16.09
CA LEU A 103 21.91 -12.98 16.24
C LEU A 103 22.26 -11.49 16.25
N LEU A 104 23.33 -11.10 16.96
CA LEU A 104 23.78 -9.72 17.00
C LEU A 104 24.25 -9.24 15.63
N ASP A 105 25.05 -10.03 14.94
CA ASP A 105 25.55 -9.70 13.59
C ASP A 105 24.36 -9.51 12.62
N ALA A 106 23.34 -10.38 12.68
CA ALA A 106 22.11 -10.24 11.90
C ALA A 106 21.31 -8.98 12.29
N SER A 107 21.23 -8.67 13.58
CA SER A 107 20.51 -7.49 14.07
C SER A 107 21.21 -6.18 13.70
N HIS A 108 22.55 -6.17 13.71
CA HIS A 108 23.32 -5.01 13.20
C HIS A 108 23.07 -4.77 11.71
N ARG A 109 23.02 -5.83 10.91
CA ARG A 109 22.64 -5.71 9.48
C ARG A 109 21.24 -5.14 9.33
N ALA A 110 20.26 -5.65 10.08
CA ALA A 110 18.88 -5.15 10.04
C ALA A 110 18.78 -3.65 10.42
N ILE A 111 19.54 -3.17 11.42
CA ILE A 111 19.58 -1.74 11.75
C ILE A 111 20.21 -0.93 10.60
N ASN A 112 21.26 -1.43 9.97
CA ASN A 112 21.91 -0.71 8.86
C ASN A 112 20.99 -0.64 7.63
N GLU A 113 20.31 -1.72 7.29
CA GLU A 113 19.30 -1.76 6.23
C GLU A 113 18.14 -0.81 6.54
N PHE A 114 17.63 -0.83 7.76
CA PHE A 114 16.59 0.09 8.24
C PHE A 114 17.04 1.56 8.13
N ALA A 115 18.28 1.88 8.48
CA ALA A 115 18.82 3.23 8.35
C ALA A 115 18.95 3.67 6.89
N ALA A 116 19.44 2.78 6.01
CA ALA A 116 19.61 3.06 4.58
C ALA A 116 18.27 3.24 3.86
N GLU A 117 17.20 2.58 4.30
CA GLU A 117 15.85 2.69 3.71
C GLU A 117 15.32 4.12 3.72
N PHE A 118 15.67 4.94 4.73
CA PHE A 118 15.24 6.34 4.77
C PHE A 118 15.90 7.18 3.67
N GLU A 119 17.18 6.97 3.38
CA GLU A 119 17.87 7.68 2.30
C GLU A 119 17.32 7.26 0.94
N HIS A 120 17.17 5.96 0.72
CA HIS A 120 16.58 5.43 -0.50
C HIS A 120 15.15 5.97 -0.72
N THR A 121 14.32 5.96 0.33
CA THR A 121 12.96 6.51 0.27
C THR A 121 12.96 7.99 -0.08
N ALA A 122 13.85 8.78 0.53
CA ALA A 122 13.97 10.22 0.26
C ALA A 122 14.43 10.49 -1.18
N GLU A 123 15.36 9.70 -1.70
CA GLU A 123 15.82 9.79 -3.09
C GLU A 123 14.71 9.48 -4.07
N LEU A 124 14.02 8.37 -3.89
CA LEU A 124 12.92 7.97 -4.77
C LEU A 124 11.77 8.99 -4.74
N ARG A 125 11.45 9.57 -3.56
CA ARG A 125 10.46 10.67 -3.47
C ARG A 125 10.88 11.89 -4.28
N ARG A 126 12.18 12.27 -4.24
CA ARG A 126 12.71 13.37 -5.07
C ARG A 126 12.61 13.06 -6.56
N ASP A 127 12.94 11.84 -6.96
CA ASP A 127 12.88 11.42 -8.36
C ASP A 127 11.44 11.41 -8.90
N VAL A 128 10.47 10.92 -8.11
CA VAL A 128 9.04 11.00 -8.45
C VAL A 128 8.63 12.46 -8.64
N LEU A 129 8.94 13.33 -7.69
CA LEU A 129 8.60 14.76 -7.80
C LEU A 129 9.25 15.40 -9.03
N LYS A 130 10.55 15.19 -9.25
CA LYS A 130 11.28 15.75 -10.39
C LYS A 130 10.67 15.32 -11.73
N LYS A 131 10.24 14.06 -11.85
CA LYS A 131 9.70 13.53 -13.11
C LYS A 131 8.22 13.87 -13.31
N LEU A 132 7.42 14.03 -12.26
CA LEU A 132 5.96 14.21 -12.38
C LEU A 132 5.50 15.67 -12.30
N LEU A 133 6.19 16.54 -11.56
CA LEU A 133 5.78 17.95 -11.43
C LEU A 133 5.62 18.73 -12.75
N PRO A 134 6.31 18.40 -13.87
CA PRO A 134 6.03 19.03 -15.16
C PRO A 134 4.66 18.70 -15.75
N TYR A 135 3.99 17.65 -15.26
CA TYR A 135 2.79 17.10 -15.88
C TYR A 135 1.56 17.11 -14.96
N THR A 136 1.76 17.20 -13.64
CA THR A 136 0.67 17.25 -12.67
C THR A 136 1.00 18.19 -11.52
N ARG A 137 -0.02 18.63 -10.79
CA ARG A 137 0.17 19.53 -9.63
C ARG A 137 0.84 18.80 -8.46
N ARG A 138 1.54 19.57 -7.63
CA ARG A 138 2.20 19.02 -6.43
C ARG A 138 1.23 18.26 -5.51
N ASP A 139 0.02 18.79 -5.34
CA ASP A 139 -1.01 18.22 -4.46
C ASP A 139 -1.58 16.88 -4.97
N ASN A 140 -1.33 16.58 -6.24
CA ASN A 140 -1.70 15.30 -6.86
C ASN A 140 -0.69 14.19 -6.55
N ILE A 141 0.46 14.51 -5.92
CA ILE A 141 1.52 13.56 -5.60
C ILE A 141 1.63 13.50 -4.07
N GLN A 142 1.04 12.48 -3.47
CA GLN A 142 0.90 12.36 -2.02
C GLN A 142 1.76 11.23 -1.48
N PHE A 143 2.65 11.55 -0.55
CA PHE A 143 3.51 10.60 0.16
C PHE A 143 3.16 10.47 1.63
N ASP A 144 2.28 11.34 2.13
CA ASP A 144 1.98 11.42 3.54
C ASP A 144 1.26 10.19 4.09
N GLY A 145 1.37 10.01 5.41
CA GLY A 145 0.83 8.85 6.09
C GLY A 145 -0.68 8.71 5.94
N LEU A 146 -1.43 9.83 5.89
CA LEU A 146 -2.89 9.79 5.75
C LEU A 146 -3.30 9.24 4.38
N ALA A 147 -2.73 9.78 3.29
CA ALA A 147 -3.00 9.29 1.94
C ALA A 147 -2.65 7.82 1.79
N ARG A 148 -1.49 7.41 2.31
CA ARG A 148 -1.03 6.02 2.25
C ARG A 148 -1.93 5.06 3.03
N VAL A 149 -2.39 5.46 4.22
CA VAL A 149 -3.33 4.66 5.04
C VAL A 149 -4.71 4.57 4.39
N ALA A 150 -5.21 5.65 3.80
CA ALA A 150 -6.51 5.66 3.12
C ALA A 150 -6.55 4.72 1.89
N HIS A 151 -5.39 4.38 1.33
CA HIS A 151 -5.29 3.56 0.12
C HIS A 151 -4.65 2.18 0.35
N VAL A 152 -4.60 1.69 1.60
CA VAL A 152 -3.95 0.42 1.95
C VAL A 152 -4.85 -0.80 1.76
N THR A 153 -6.15 -0.63 1.71
CA THR A 153 -7.14 -1.72 1.67
C THR A 153 -8.26 -1.44 0.67
N ASP A 154 -8.98 -2.48 0.30
CA ASP A 154 -10.27 -2.43 -0.37
C ASP A 154 -11.34 -3.14 0.49
N ALA A 155 -12.42 -3.64 -0.09
CA ALA A 155 -13.46 -4.34 0.66
C ALA A 155 -13.09 -5.78 1.07
N THR A 156 -11.88 -6.26 0.76
CA THR A 156 -11.39 -7.58 1.18
C THR A 156 -10.82 -7.63 2.59
N ASP A 157 -10.67 -6.53 3.28
CA ASP A 157 -9.88 -6.38 4.52
C ASP A 157 -8.38 -6.68 4.39
N TRP A 158 -7.90 -6.91 3.19
CA TRP A 158 -6.48 -7.15 2.96
C TRP A 158 -5.68 -5.88 3.20
N ARG A 159 -4.60 -6.00 3.97
CA ARG A 159 -3.65 -4.94 4.30
C ARG A 159 -2.25 -5.50 4.21
N VAL A 160 -1.71 -5.53 3.00
CA VAL A 160 -0.41 -6.18 2.73
C VAL A 160 0.72 -5.19 2.91
N GLU A 161 0.74 -4.12 2.13
CA GLU A 161 1.74 -3.05 2.20
C GLU A 161 1.09 -1.67 2.05
N TYR A 162 1.72 -0.63 2.62
CA TYR A 162 1.36 0.75 2.29
C TYR A 162 1.90 1.12 0.93
N PRO A 163 1.15 1.86 0.10
CA PRO A 163 1.71 2.35 -1.15
C PRO A 163 2.87 3.31 -0.87
N PHE A 164 3.83 3.38 -1.79
CA PHE A 164 4.90 4.36 -1.75
C PHE A 164 4.38 5.78 -1.99
N VAL A 165 3.49 5.91 -2.97
CA VAL A 165 2.89 7.17 -3.40
C VAL A 165 1.43 6.95 -3.82
N VAL A 166 0.60 7.98 -3.58
CA VAL A 166 -0.76 8.07 -4.13
C VAL A 166 -0.77 9.24 -5.12
N LEU A 167 -1.27 8.97 -6.32
CA LEU A 167 -1.37 9.91 -7.43
C LEU A 167 -2.85 10.16 -7.74
N ASN A 168 -3.26 11.43 -7.73
CA ASN A 168 -4.65 11.85 -7.99
C ASN A 168 -4.70 12.77 -9.23
N PRO A 169 -4.66 12.22 -10.46
CA PRO A 169 -4.67 13.03 -11.69
C PRO A 169 -5.93 13.89 -11.79
N ASP A 170 -5.75 15.13 -12.27
CA ASP A 170 -6.86 16.05 -12.51
C ASP A 170 -7.56 15.78 -13.85
N SER A 171 -6.88 15.07 -14.76
CA SER A 171 -7.37 14.81 -16.12
C SER A 171 -6.85 13.47 -16.67
N GLU A 172 -7.56 12.93 -17.66
CA GLU A 172 -7.14 11.74 -18.39
C GLU A 172 -5.80 11.91 -19.11
N ALA A 173 -5.50 13.13 -19.56
CA ALA A 173 -4.25 13.43 -20.26
C ALA A 173 -3.00 13.18 -19.40
N GLU A 174 -3.13 13.24 -18.07
CA GLU A 174 -2.02 12.96 -17.16
C GLU A 174 -1.72 11.46 -17.01
N ILE A 175 -2.72 10.57 -17.22
CA ILE A 175 -2.61 9.14 -16.93
C ILE A 175 -1.42 8.49 -17.64
N ALA A 176 -1.27 8.74 -18.94
CA ALA A 176 -0.22 8.09 -19.74
C ALA A 176 1.19 8.38 -19.21
N VAL A 177 1.46 9.64 -18.83
CA VAL A 177 2.78 10.03 -18.30
C VAL A 177 2.98 9.55 -16.87
N LEU A 178 1.93 9.54 -16.02
CA LEU A 178 1.99 8.99 -14.67
C LEU A 178 2.34 7.50 -14.72
N VAL A 179 1.64 6.73 -15.55
CA VAL A 179 1.88 5.28 -15.76
C VAL A 179 3.31 5.04 -16.23
N LYS A 180 3.73 5.73 -17.31
CA LYS A 180 5.09 5.59 -17.87
C LYS A 180 6.16 5.88 -16.81
N THR A 181 6.02 6.99 -16.09
CA THR A 181 7.00 7.40 -15.08
C THR A 181 7.08 6.40 -13.92
N CYS A 182 5.94 5.90 -13.44
CA CYS A 182 5.94 4.89 -12.40
C CYS A 182 6.64 3.60 -12.83
N ILE A 183 6.42 3.14 -14.06
CA ILE A 183 7.11 1.97 -14.63
C ILE A 183 8.62 2.21 -14.70
N GLU A 184 9.06 3.39 -15.20
CA GLU A 184 10.48 3.75 -15.27
C GLU A 184 11.17 3.81 -13.90
N LEU A 185 10.42 4.13 -12.85
CA LEU A 185 10.90 4.17 -11.47
C LEU A 185 10.76 2.81 -10.74
N GLY A 186 10.30 1.77 -11.43
CA GLY A 186 10.14 0.43 -10.85
C GLY A 186 8.96 0.33 -9.86
N LEU A 187 7.99 1.24 -9.93
CA LEU A 187 6.81 1.22 -9.06
C LEU A 187 5.72 0.31 -9.64
N THR A 188 5.16 -0.55 -8.79
CA THR A 188 3.99 -1.37 -9.13
C THR A 188 2.75 -0.50 -9.19
N LEU A 189 2.03 -0.54 -10.31
CA LEU A 189 0.83 0.27 -10.52
C LEU A 189 -0.40 -0.38 -9.90
N ILE A 190 -1.15 0.40 -9.14
CA ILE A 190 -2.42 0.01 -8.52
C ILE A 190 -3.49 1.04 -8.93
N PRO A 191 -4.29 0.77 -9.98
CA PRO A 191 -5.42 1.63 -10.31
C PRO A 191 -6.51 1.50 -9.25
N ARG A 192 -7.09 2.63 -8.84
CA ARG A 192 -8.10 2.67 -7.80
C ARG A 192 -9.19 3.68 -8.11
N GLY A 193 -10.44 3.22 -8.07
CA GLY A 193 -11.62 4.05 -7.95
C GLY A 193 -12.09 4.10 -6.49
N GLY A 194 -13.33 3.75 -6.20
CA GLY A 194 -13.88 3.75 -4.83
C GLY A 194 -13.31 2.67 -3.88
N GLY A 195 -12.47 1.75 -4.35
CA GLY A 195 -11.91 0.69 -3.51
C GLY A 195 -12.93 -0.31 -2.96
N THR A 196 -14.05 -0.49 -3.65
CA THR A 196 -15.18 -1.34 -3.23
C THR A 196 -15.10 -2.78 -3.71
N GLY A 197 -14.04 -3.16 -4.43
CA GLY A 197 -13.83 -4.50 -4.97
C GLY A 197 -13.51 -5.54 -3.91
N TYR A 198 -13.86 -6.82 -4.21
CA TYR A 198 -13.64 -7.98 -3.34
C TYR A 198 -12.50 -8.89 -3.82
N THR A 199 -11.63 -8.41 -4.72
CA THR A 199 -10.58 -9.23 -5.33
C THR A 199 -9.18 -8.86 -4.87
N GLY A 200 -9.03 -7.82 -4.04
CA GLY A 200 -7.72 -7.27 -3.68
C GLY A 200 -7.07 -6.46 -4.80
N GLY A 201 -7.78 -6.16 -5.89
CA GLY A 201 -7.23 -5.45 -7.05
C GLY A 201 -6.80 -4.01 -6.77
N ALA A 202 -7.30 -3.39 -5.68
CA ALA A 202 -6.92 -2.05 -5.25
C ALA A 202 -5.99 -2.05 -4.03
N VAL A 203 -5.46 -3.23 -3.63
CA VAL A 203 -4.58 -3.38 -2.46
C VAL A 203 -3.11 -3.40 -2.90
N PRO A 204 -2.25 -2.51 -2.39
CA PRO A 204 -0.81 -2.57 -2.63
C PRO A 204 -0.20 -3.84 -2.05
N LEU A 205 0.51 -4.62 -2.86
CA LEU A 205 1.15 -5.87 -2.46
C LEU A 205 2.65 -5.69 -2.15
N THR A 206 3.24 -4.59 -2.60
CA THR A 206 4.66 -4.28 -2.41
C THR A 206 4.84 -2.87 -1.86
N LYS A 207 5.93 -2.62 -1.14
CA LYS A 207 6.29 -1.28 -0.64
C LYS A 207 6.46 -0.25 -1.77
N LEU A 208 6.94 -0.71 -2.94
CA LEU A 208 7.16 0.14 -4.11
C LEU A 208 5.93 0.11 -5.02
N SER A 209 4.78 0.53 -4.49
CA SER A 209 3.53 0.65 -5.25
C SER A 209 3.12 2.11 -5.40
N ALA A 210 2.61 2.45 -6.57
CA ALA A 210 1.95 3.71 -6.85
C ALA A 210 0.46 3.46 -7.04
N VAL A 211 -0.36 4.02 -6.16
CA VAL A 211 -1.81 4.03 -6.35
C VAL A 211 -2.18 5.20 -7.25
N ILE A 212 -2.82 4.92 -8.37
CA ILE A 212 -3.43 5.94 -9.25
C ILE A 212 -4.92 5.99 -8.91
N ASN A 213 -5.31 6.98 -8.12
CA ASN A 213 -6.68 7.18 -7.69
C ASN A 213 -7.43 8.07 -8.70
N THR A 214 -8.53 7.57 -9.25
CA THR A 214 -9.30 8.23 -10.30
C THR A 214 -10.39 9.16 -9.77
N GLU A 215 -10.45 9.45 -8.48
CA GLU A 215 -11.56 10.20 -7.85
C GLU A 215 -11.84 11.57 -8.47
N LYS A 216 -10.82 12.24 -9.03
CA LYS A 216 -10.98 13.54 -9.69
C LYS A 216 -11.44 13.46 -11.14
N LEU A 217 -11.45 12.27 -11.73
CA LEU A 217 -12.00 12.03 -13.07
C LEU A 217 -13.52 11.80 -12.96
N ASP A 218 -14.23 12.76 -12.37
CA ASP A 218 -15.61 12.61 -11.88
C ASP A 218 -16.66 13.34 -12.74
N ARG A 219 -16.30 13.75 -13.96
CA ARG A 219 -17.21 14.49 -14.87
C ARG A 219 -17.98 13.53 -15.75
N HIS A 220 -19.22 13.91 -16.08
CA HIS A 220 -20.05 13.27 -17.12
C HIS A 220 -20.83 14.33 -17.89
N ASN A 221 -21.20 14.02 -19.14
CA ASN A 221 -21.86 14.96 -20.06
C ASN A 221 -23.40 14.87 -20.02
N GLY A 222 -23.99 14.01 -19.17
CA GLY A 222 -25.40 13.68 -19.22
C GLY A 222 -25.70 12.65 -20.32
N ILE A 223 -26.99 12.46 -20.63
CA ILE A 223 -27.44 11.51 -21.65
C ILE A 223 -27.40 12.16 -23.02
N ASP A 224 -26.83 11.44 -23.99
CA ASP A 224 -26.77 11.78 -25.38
C ASP A 224 -27.17 10.58 -26.27
N LEU A 225 -27.69 10.83 -27.46
CA LEU A 225 -27.99 9.77 -28.41
C LEU A 225 -26.80 9.57 -29.35
N SER A 226 -26.17 8.41 -29.27
CA SER A 226 -24.96 8.10 -30.05
C SER A 226 -25.15 6.83 -30.88
N ILE A 227 -24.58 6.83 -32.09
CA ILE A 227 -24.48 5.62 -32.94
C ILE A 227 -23.23 4.87 -32.49
N LEU A 228 -23.42 3.66 -31.94
CA LEU A 228 -22.32 2.80 -31.52
C LEU A 228 -21.91 1.85 -32.65
N PRO A 229 -20.64 1.42 -32.71
CA PRO A 229 -20.19 0.42 -33.69
C PRO A 229 -21.04 -0.85 -33.62
N GLY A 230 -21.60 -1.24 -34.78
CA GLY A 230 -22.45 -2.43 -34.90
C GLY A 230 -23.92 -2.24 -34.49
N VAL A 231 -24.34 -1.01 -34.15
CA VAL A 231 -25.74 -0.67 -33.84
C VAL A 231 -26.27 0.27 -34.91
N ALA A 232 -27.42 -0.08 -35.53
CA ALA A 232 -27.98 0.67 -36.66
C ALA A 232 -28.68 1.97 -36.21
N GLU A 233 -29.31 1.97 -35.04
CA GLU A 233 -30.03 3.12 -34.52
C GLU A 233 -29.32 3.81 -33.40
N PRO A 234 -29.50 5.14 -33.22
CA PRO A 234 -28.95 5.85 -32.07
C PRO A 234 -29.45 5.30 -30.74
N VAL A 235 -28.54 5.07 -29.80
CA VAL A 235 -28.86 4.59 -28.46
C VAL A 235 -28.49 5.63 -27.41
N PRO A 236 -29.21 5.69 -26.26
CA PRO A 236 -28.87 6.58 -25.18
C PRO A 236 -27.53 6.15 -24.54
N THR A 237 -26.62 7.09 -24.50
CA THR A 237 -25.28 6.90 -23.94
C THR A 237 -24.96 8.00 -22.94
N ILE A 238 -24.02 7.74 -22.04
CA ILE A 238 -23.42 8.72 -21.17
C ILE A 238 -21.89 8.59 -21.23
N HIS A 239 -21.22 9.66 -21.60
CA HIS A 239 -19.78 9.72 -21.54
C HIS A 239 -19.37 10.24 -20.18
N CYS A 240 -18.53 9.48 -19.44
CA CYS A 240 -18.12 9.81 -18.09
C CYS A 240 -16.67 9.38 -17.80
N GLY A 241 -16.02 10.11 -16.91
CA GLY A 241 -14.70 9.77 -16.39
C GLY A 241 -14.73 8.54 -15.50
N ALA A 242 -13.57 7.92 -15.35
CA ALA A 242 -13.42 6.67 -14.58
C ALA A 242 -13.76 6.81 -13.08
N GLY A 243 -13.64 8.01 -12.53
CA GLY A 243 -13.94 8.33 -11.13
C GLY A 243 -15.41 8.67 -10.84
N VAL A 244 -16.28 8.76 -11.87
CA VAL A 244 -17.70 9.02 -11.65
C VAL A 244 -18.34 7.93 -10.81
N VAL A 245 -18.98 8.32 -9.70
CA VAL A 245 -19.69 7.38 -8.82
C VAL A 245 -20.87 6.79 -9.54
N THR A 246 -21.05 5.48 -9.45
CA THR A 246 -22.10 4.72 -10.16
C THR A 246 -23.50 5.29 -9.92
N ARG A 247 -23.81 5.70 -8.69
CA ARG A 247 -25.09 6.34 -8.36
C ARG A 247 -25.39 7.55 -9.21
N ARG A 248 -24.42 8.41 -9.48
CA ARG A 248 -24.59 9.62 -10.31
C ARG A 248 -24.99 9.28 -11.76
N VAL A 249 -24.44 8.19 -12.30
CA VAL A 249 -24.84 7.70 -13.64
C VAL A 249 -26.26 7.15 -13.64
N MET A 250 -26.63 6.41 -12.58
CA MET A 250 -27.99 5.91 -12.40
C MET A 250 -29.02 7.06 -12.34
N GLU A 251 -28.74 8.08 -11.54
CA GLU A 251 -29.58 9.29 -11.38
C GLU A 251 -29.71 10.07 -12.71
N ALA A 252 -28.61 10.22 -13.45
CA ALA A 252 -28.63 10.85 -14.76
C ALA A 252 -29.46 10.06 -15.78
N ALA A 253 -29.39 8.72 -15.75
CA ALA A 253 -30.23 7.86 -16.58
C ALA A 253 -31.72 8.01 -16.25
N GLU A 254 -32.08 7.94 -14.96
CA GLU A 254 -33.46 8.09 -14.49
C GLU A 254 -34.04 9.44 -14.85
N ALA A 255 -33.28 10.52 -14.68
CA ALA A 255 -33.70 11.87 -15.08
C ALA A 255 -33.98 12.00 -16.58
N GLY A 256 -33.31 11.21 -17.42
CA GLY A 256 -33.53 11.10 -18.86
C GLY A 256 -34.62 10.11 -19.27
N GLY A 257 -35.27 9.44 -18.31
CA GLY A 257 -36.29 8.39 -18.59
C GLY A 257 -35.71 7.03 -18.99
N TYR A 258 -34.43 6.79 -18.69
CA TYR A 258 -33.69 5.56 -18.98
C TYR A 258 -33.31 4.80 -17.72
N VAL A 259 -32.82 3.58 -17.90
CA VAL A 259 -32.33 2.72 -16.83
C VAL A 259 -30.85 2.41 -17.08
N PHE A 260 -30.00 2.73 -16.11
CA PHE A 260 -28.63 2.21 -16.09
C PHE A 260 -28.64 0.81 -15.45
N ALA A 261 -28.24 -0.21 -16.22
CA ALA A 261 -28.42 -1.61 -15.84
C ALA A 261 -27.45 -2.09 -14.73
N VAL A 262 -26.26 -1.49 -14.64
CA VAL A 262 -25.24 -1.90 -13.66
C VAL A 262 -25.55 -1.24 -12.31
N ASP A 263 -26.03 -2.04 -11.34
CA ASP A 263 -26.46 -1.58 -10.01
C ASP A 263 -25.80 -2.36 -8.87
N PRO A 264 -24.46 -2.29 -8.72
CA PRO A 264 -23.79 -2.98 -7.63
C PRO A 264 -24.29 -2.48 -6.27
N THR A 265 -24.24 -3.32 -5.25
CA THR A 265 -24.60 -2.93 -3.86
C THR A 265 -23.77 -1.74 -3.34
N SER A 266 -22.59 -1.54 -3.90
CA SER A 266 -21.68 -0.43 -3.63
C SER A 266 -21.91 0.79 -4.53
N ALA A 267 -23.05 0.94 -5.19
CA ALA A 267 -23.30 2.01 -6.17
C ALA A 267 -23.04 3.43 -5.64
N ASP A 268 -23.22 3.64 -4.34
CA ASP A 268 -22.97 4.94 -3.69
C ASP A 268 -21.47 5.26 -3.51
N ALA A 269 -20.59 4.29 -3.72
CA ALA A 269 -19.14 4.43 -3.53
C ALA A 269 -18.31 3.89 -4.70
N SER A 270 -18.82 2.92 -5.47
CA SER A 270 -18.11 2.38 -6.63
C SER A 270 -18.05 3.41 -7.77
N CYS A 271 -16.97 3.35 -8.55
CA CYS A 271 -16.75 4.23 -9.68
C CYS A 271 -16.87 3.47 -11.00
N ILE A 272 -17.29 4.16 -12.07
CA ILE A 272 -17.52 3.56 -13.39
C ILE A 272 -16.28 2.85 -13.93
N GLY A 273 -15.09 3.44 -13.80
CA GLY A 273 -13.86 2.77 -14.22
C GLY A 273 -13.61 1.44 -13.53
N GLY A 274 -13.91 1.37 -12.22
CA GLY A 274 -13.86 0.13 -11.46
C GLY A 274 -14.93 -0.87 -11.89
N ASN A 275 -16.16 -0.41 -12.14
CA ASN A 275 -17.24 -1.26 -12.63
C ASN A 275 -16.87 -1.93 -13.97
N VAL A 276 -16.31 -1.16 -14.91
CA VAL A 276 -15.86 -1.69 -16.21
C VAL A 276 -14.70 -2.68 -16.01
N ALA A 277 -13.68 -2.29 -15.26
CA ALA A 277 -12.48 -3.12 -15.05
C ALA A 277 -12.78 -4.47 -14.37
N MET A 278 -13.76 -4.48 -13.47
CA MET A 278 -14.13 -5.66 -12.68
C MET A 278 -15.39 -6.38 -13.19
N ASN A 279 -15.93 -5.97 -14.34
CA ASN A 279 -17.18 -6.49 -14.89
C ASN A 279 -18.30 -6.50 -13.84
N ALA A 280 -18.55 -5.35 -13.23
CA ALA A 280 -19.48 -5.23 -12.11
C ALA A 280 -20.92 -5.49 -12.57
N GLY A 281 -21.63 -6.33 -11.81
CA GLY A 281 -23.05 -6.56 -11.95
C GLY A 281 -23.86 -5.89 -10.85
N GLY A 282 -24.94 -6.51 -10.45
CA GLY A 282 -25.84 -6.06 -9.39
C GLY A 282 -27.14 -6.86 -9.42
N LYS A 283 -28.19 -6.34 -8.78
CA LYS A 283 -29.48 -7.02 -8.75
C LYS A 283 -30.12 -7.15 -10.14
N LYS A 284 -29.88 -6.17 -11.00
CA LYS A 284 -30.39 -6.12 -12.37
C LYS A 284 -29.63 -7.03 -13.35
N ALA A 285 -28.46 -7.55 -12.95
CA ALA A 285 -27.62 -8.40 -13.80
C ALA A 285 -28.33 -9.68 -14.27
N VAL A 286 -29.32 -10.20 -13.51
CA VAL A 286 -30.14 -11.36 -13.93
C VAL A 286 -30.91 -11.06 -15.20
N LEU A 287 -31.34 -9.82 -15.40
CA LEU A 287 -32.11 -9.39 -16.58
C LEU A 287 -31.24 -8.78 -17.68
N TRP A 288 -30.21 -7.97 -17.30
CA TRP A 288 -29.48 -7.11 -18.22
C TRP A 288 -28.02 -7.53 -18.45
N GLY A 289 -27.55 -8.54 -17.72
CA GLY A 289 -26.14 -8.92 -17.75
C GLY A 289 -25.23 -8.02 -16.85
N THR A 290 -23.94 -8.19 -17.01
CA THR A 290 -22.88 -7.45 -16.30
C THR A 290 -22.11 -6.56 -17.26
#